data_ebaea3ab951ec6654da4c2e7c8e13994
#
_entry.id   ebaea3ab951ec6654da4c2e7c8e13994
#
_cell.length_a   1.000
_cell.length_b   1.000
_cell.length_c   1.000
_cell.angle_alpha   90.00
_cell.angle_beta   90.00
_cell.angle_gamma   90.00
#
_symmetry.space_group_name_H-M   'P 1'
#
loop_
_entity.id
_entity.type
_entity.pdbx_description
1 polymer ?
#
loop_
_entity_poly.entity_id
_entity_poly.type
_entity_poly.pdbx_seq_one_letter_code
_entity_poly.pdbx_strand_id
1 'polypeptide(L)'
;MSIPKIVHFLWMSKEKDEKTLQCLASWKKHLVGYEIREWNSETFPYNDFIWTKEATEAKKWAFVTDYFRLWVLYNYGGIYMDADVLLQKNFDGLLDCNFFAGTEFTQQIGAHCMGSVAGHPYVKRCLDFYENRSFKTVMDNKALQEYAIPRIMTYILSIDYNVKTIRNFNNEPLKIDDGILIYSDNLFTIDICDNKNVGIHLGLGSWRDSTTFANPVYMENLEWYFIKRYYQHELQNMFSNRLKRMLYMISPIFLIVLYFKYKSRIKNIPTIMNVKNLIIKK
;
A
#
# COMPACT_ATOMS: atom_id res chain seq x y z
N MET A 1 -3.58 11.50 -19.90
CA MET A 1 -4.15 12.40 -18.86
C MET A 1 -3.27 12.30 -17.64
N SER A 2 -3.21 13.33 -16.79
CA SER A 2 -2.42 13.27 -15.54
C SER A 2 -3.38 13.20 -14.36
N ILE A 3 -2.98 12.48 -13.32
CA ILE A 3 -3.76 12.38 -12.06
C ILE A 3 -3.77 13.75 -11.36
N PRO A 4 -4.93 14.28 -10.94
CA PRO A 4 -5.00 15.56 -10.25
C PRO A 4 -4.26 15.58 -8.91
N LYS A 5 -3.67 16.73 -8.56
CA LYS A 5 -3.01 16.94 -7.26
C LYS A 5 -4.02 17.17 -6.14
N ILE A 6 -4.93 16.23 -5.95
CA ILE A 6 -5.94 16.23 -4.90
C ILE A 6 -5.78 14.92 -4.11
N VAL A 7 -5.65 15.02 -2.80
CA VAL A 7 -5.58 13.87 -1.91
C VAL A 7 -6.86 13.75 -1.12
N HIS A 8 -7.50 12.59 -1.18
CA HIS A 8 -8.75 12.29 -0.51
C HIS A 8 -8.55 11.30 0.62
N PHE A 9 -9.19 11.53 1.75
CA PHE A 9 -9.33 10.54 2.81
C PHE A 9 -10.69 10.66 3.49
N LEU A 10 -11.18 9.57 4.06
CA LEU A 10 -12.45 9.51 4.77
C LEU A 10 -12.19 9.42 6.28
N TRP A 11 -12.86 10.29 7.06
CA TRP A 11 -12.83 10.23 8.51
C TRP A 11 -14.25 10.35 9.09
N MET A 12 -14.77 9.27 9.64
CA MET A 12 -16.17 9.17 10.09
C MET A 12 -16.35 9.48 11.58
N SER A 13 -15.26 9.58 12.36
CA SER A 13 -15.35 9.92 13.78
C SER A 13 -15.02 11.41 14.03
N LYS A 14 -15.39 11.89 15.23
CA LYS A 14 -15.15 13.30 15.60
C LYS A 14 -13.68 13.57 15.93
N GLU A 15 -13.02 12.63 16.54
CA GLU A 15 -11.65 12.79 17.04
C GLU A 15 -10.68 11.93 16.26
N LYS A 16 -9.46 12.44 16.08
CA LYS A 16 -8.34 11.72 15.48
C LYS A 16 -7.31 11.42 16.56
N ASP A 17 -6.82 10.18 16.58
CA ASP A 17 -5.75 9.79 17.49
C ASP A 17 -4.40 10.44 17.10
N GLU A 18 -3.44 10.37 18.02
CA GLU A 18 -2.13 11.00 17.86
C GLU A 18 -1.39 10.49 16.62
N LYS A 19 -1.45 9.19 16.31
CA LYS A 19 -0.78 8.60 15.15
C LYS A 19 -1.39 9.09 13.84
N THR A 20 -2.70 9.15 13.76
CA THR A 20 -3.41 9.76 12.63
C THR A 20 -3.00 11.22 12.45
N LEU A 21 -2.92 12.01 13.52
CA LEU A 21 -2.46 13.40 13.44
C LEU A 21 -1.01 13.52 12.97
N GLN A 22 -0.12 12.61 13.37
CA GLN A 22 1.25 12.54 12.87
C GLN A 22 1.29 12.24 11.37
N CYS A 23 0.47 11.30 10.87
CA CYS A 23 0.35 11.03 9.44
C CYS A 23 -0.12 12.27 8.67
N LEU A 24 -1.19 12.91 9.11
CA LEU A 24 -1.70 14.14 8.49
C LEU A 24 -0.70 15.31 8.52
N ALA A 25 0.11 15.42 9.58
CA ALA A 25 1.21 16.38 9.63
C ALA A 25 2.28 16.09 8.57
N SER A 26 2.60 14.80 8.34
CA SER A 26 3.51 14.42 7.27
C SER A 26 2.98 14.78 5.88
N TRP A 27 1.65 14.66 5.66
CA TRP A 27 1.03 15.06 4.40
C TRP A 27 1.16 16.57 4.16
N LYS A 28 0.84 17.39 5.16
CA LYS A 28 1.01 18.86 5.05
C LYS A 28 2.45 19.25 4.72
N LYS A 29 3.43 18.50 5.24
CA LYS A 29 4.86 18.73 5.00
C LYS A 29 5.27 18.39 3.56
N HIS A 30 4.79 17.27 3.02
CA HIS A 30 5.28 16.72 1.76
C HIS A 30 4.41 17.06 0.54
N LEU A 31 3.14 17.45 0.75
CA LEU A 31 2.18 17.72 -0.32
C LEU A 31 1.99 19.21 -0.60
N VAL A 32 3.10 19.94 -0.71
CA VAL A 32 3.04 21.34 -1.11
C VAL A 32 2.46 21.45 -2.53
N GLY A 33 1.41 22.26 -2.70
CA GLY A 33 0.72 22.42 -3.98
C GLY A 33 -0.34 21.36 -4.27
N TYR A 34 -0.64 20.48 -3.30
CA TYR A 34 -1.77 19.56 -3.36
C TYR A 34 -2.95 20.09 -2.54
N GLU A 35 -4.16 19.83 -3.00
CA GLU A 35 -5.36 19.94 -2.18
C GLU A 35 -5.49 18.68 -1.31
N ILE A 36 -5.67 18.82 0.00
CA ILE A 36 -5.98 17.71 0.91
C ILE A 36 -7.45 17.84 1.29
N ARG A 37 -8.28 16.89 0.88
CA ARG A 37 -9.72 16.90 1.06
C ARG A 37 -10.14 15.81 2.04
N GLU A 38 -10.54 16.24 3.24
CA GLU A 38 -11.17 15.39 4.23
C GLU A 38 -12.65 15.20 3.90
N TRP A 39 -13.07 13.94 3.87
CA TRP A 39 -14.47 13.54 3.73
C TRP A 39 -14.99 12.96 5.04
N ASN A 40 -16.26 13.14 5.29
CA ASN A 40 -16.92 12.68 6.52
C ASN A 40 -18.38 12.30 6.23
N SER A 41 -19.16 12.03 7.29
CA SER A 41 -20.57 11.66 7.18
C SER A 41 -21.48 12.74 6.59
N GLU A 42 -21.05 14.01 6.53
CA GLU A 42 -21.83 15.11 5.96
C GLU A 42 -21.51 15.33 4.47
N THR A 43 -20.28 15.02 4.05
CA THR A 43 -19.79 15.30 2.71
C THR A 43 -19.79 14.08 1.78
N PHE A 44 -19.70 12.87 2.33
CA PHE A 44 -19.83 11.63 1.57
C PHE A 44 -21.27 11.10 1.65
N PRO A 45 -21.98 10.92 0.51
CA PRO A 45 -23.38 10.48 0.51
C PRO A 45 -23.53 8.98 0.76
N TYR A 46 -23.01 8.49 1.89
CA TYR A 46 -22.95 7.05 2.19
C TYR A 46 -24.32 6.37 2.29
N ASN A 47 -25.40 7.14 2.55
CA ASN A 47 -26.77 6.63 2.61
C ASN A 47 -27.36 6.30 1.23
N ASP A 48 -26.79 6.83 0.15
CA ASP A 48 -27.30 6.64 -1.21
C ASP A 48 -26.92 5.25 -1.78
N PHE A 49 -26.00 4.55 -1.12
CA PHE A 49 -25.52 3.25 -1.56
C PHE A 49 -25.85 2.17 -0.53
N ILE A 50 -26.46 1.07 -0.95
CA ILE A 50 -26.87 -0.03 -0.07
C ILE A 50 -25.70 -0.53 0.76
N TRP A 51 -24.55 -0.78 0.11
CA TRP A 51 -23.35 -1.28 0.78
C TRP A 51 -22.87 -0.38 1.93
N THR A 52 -22.67 0.90 1.67
CA THR A 52 -22.13 1.84 2.68
C THR A 52 -23.12 2.16 3.76
N LYS A 53 -24.41 2.26 3.43
CA LYS A 53 -25.50 2.44 4.42
C LYS A 53 -25.50 1.29 5.42
N GLU A 54 -25.59 0.06 4.95
CA GLU A 54 -25.64 -1.13 5.79
C GLU A 54 -24.35 -1.36 6.57
N ALA A 55 -23.17 -1.09 5.96
CA ALA A 55 -21.89 -1.17 6.65
C ALA A 55 -21.78 -0.12 7.77
N THR A 56 -22.33 1.08 7.56
CA THR A 56 -22.41 2.16 8.57
C THR A 56 -23.31 1.75 9.73
N GLU A 57 -24.51 1.22 9.45
CA GLU A 57 -25.42 0.69 10.46
C GLU A 57 -24.75 -0.41 11.31
N ALA A 58 -23.95 -1.26 10.68
CA ALA A 58 -23.18 -2.32 11.33
C ALA A 58 -21.88 -1.81 12.02
N LYS A 59 -21.55 -0.51 11.92
CA LYS A 59 -20.30 0.11 12.42
C LYS A 59 -19.03 -0.53 11.84
N LYS A 60 -19.11 -1.04 10.61
CA LYS A 60 -17.99 -1.66 9.89
C LYS A 60 -17.33 -0.64 8.95
N TRP A 61 -16.67 0.34 9.53
CA TRP A 61 -16.12 1.53 8.86
C TRP A 61 -15.14 1.23 7.73
N ALA A 62 -14.33 0.17 7.86
CA ALA A 62 -13.42 -0.24 6.80
C ALA A 62 -14.15 -0.53 5.47
N PHE A 63 -15.30 -1.20 5.54
CA PHE A 63 -16.09 -1.52 4.34
C PHE A 63 -16.82 -0.30 3.76
N VAL A 64 -17.12 0.70 4.58
CA VAL A 64 -17.54 2.02 4.08
C VAL A 64 -16.41 2.68 3.32
N THR A 65 -15.19 2.62 3.87
CA THR A 65 -13.99 3.19 3.27
C THR A 65 -13.59 2.45 1.98
N ASP A 66 -13.80 1.12 1.91
CA ASP A 66 -13.54 0.32 0.70
C ASP A 66 -14.37 0.78 -0.50
N TYR A 67 -15.64 1.13 -0.27
CA TYR A 67 -16.48 1.72 -1.30
C TYR A 67 -16.06 3.17 -1.59
N PHE A 68 -15.87 3.98 -0.55
CA PHE A 68 -15.55 5.39 -0.67
C PHE A 68 -14.31 5.63 -1.54
N ARG A 69 -13.22 4.89 -1.34
CA ARG A 69 -11.97 5.07 -2.09
C ARG A 69 -12.14 4.89 -3.59
N LEU A 70 -12.99 3.96 -4.00
CA LEU A 70 -13.32 3.76 -5.39
C LEU A 70 -14.25 4.87 -5.92
N TRP A 71 -15.27 5.21 -5.14
CA TRP A 71 -16.24 6.25 -5.49
C TRP A 71 -15.56 7.61 -5.68
N VAL A 72 -14.69 8.01 -4.75
CA VAL A 72 -14.03 9.31 -4.84
C VAL A 72 -13.04 9.36 -6.01
N LEU A 73 -12.27 8.32 -6.24
CA LEU A 73 -11.34 8.26 -7.36
C LEU A 73 -12.06 8.21 -8.71
N TYR A 74 -13.20 7.51 -8.80
CA TYR A 74 -13.98 7.47 -10.02
C TYR A 74 -14.59 8.84 -10.36
N ASN A 75 -15.16 9.53 -9.37
CA ASN A 75 -15.87 10.79 -9.61
C ASN A 75 -14.93 12.00 -9.74
N TYR A 76 -13.85 12.05 -8.98
CA TYR A 76 -12.99 13.23 -8.88
C TYR A 76 -11.57 13.01 -9.41
N GLY A 77 -11.13 11.77 -9.54
CA GLY A 77 -9.72 11.47 -9.73
C GLY A 77 -8.90 11.86 -8.51
N GLY A 78 -7.58 11.96 -8.66
CA GLY A 78 -6.68 12.31 -7.57
C GLY A 78 -6.10 11.09 -6.88
N ILE A 79 -5.72 11.25 -5.63
CA ILE A 79 -5.06 10.23 -4.81
C ILE A 79 -5.94 9.94 -3.60
N TYR A 80 -6.23 8.68 -3.36
CA TYR A 80 -6.80 8.22 -2.10
C TYR A 80 -5.69 7.75 -1.17
N MET A 81 -5.76 8.12 0.10
CA MET A 81 -4.91 7.56 1.16
C MET A 81 -5.72 7.20 2.41
N ASP A 82 -5.37 6.08 3.03
CA ASP A 82 -5.80 5.78 4.40
C ASP A 82 -5.13 6.76 5.38
N ALA A 83 -5.86 7.17 6.40
CA ALA A 83 -5.42 8.21 7.34
C ALA A 83 -4.20 7.79 8.22
N ASP A 84 -3.80 6.54 8.15
CA ASP A 84 -2.62 5.96 8.81
C ASP A 84 -1.43 5.73 7.86
N VAL A 85 -1.41 6.39 6.71
CA VAL A 85 -0.25 6.43 5.81
C VAL A 85 0.67 7.58 6.22
N LEU A 86 1.89 7.28 6.63
CA LEU A 86 2.95 8.25 6.92
C LEU A 86 3.71 8.57 5.63
N LEU A 87 3.63 9.82 5.14
CA LEU A 87 4.34 10.22 3.93
C LEU A 87 5.80 10.58 4.21
N GLN A 88 6.66 10.23 3.26
CA GLN A 88 8.08 10.60 3.22
C GLN A 88 8.42 11.46 2.00
N LYS A 89 7.60 11.44 0.95
CA LYS A 89 7.77 12.20 -0.30
C LYS A 89 6.41 12.61 -0.85
N ASN A 90 6.41 13.49 -1.87
CA ASN A 90 5.23 13.77 -2.67
C ASN A 90 5.00 12.71 -3.77
N PHE A 91 3.94 12.88 -4.54
CA PHE A 91 3.55 11.99 -5.62
C PHE A 91 3.92 12.51 -7.02
N ASP A 92 4.66 13.62 -7.13
CA ASP A 92 4.86 14.31 -8.43
C ASP A 92 5.38 13.38 -9.53
N GLY A 93 6.29 12.47 -9.20
CA GLY A 93 6.82 11.48 -10.14
C GLY A 93 5.90 10.32 -10.49
N LEU A 94 4.68 10.26 -9.93
CA LEU A 94 3.73 9.16 -10.10
C LEU A 94 2.46 9.58 -10.83
N LEU A 95 2.27 10.89 -11.09
CA LEU A 95 1.01 11.42 -11.61
C LEU A 95 0.83 11.26 -13.12
N ASP A 96 1.89 10.93 -13.84
CA ASP A 96 1.85 10.76 -15.31
C ASP A 96 1.45 9.34 -15.72
N CYS A 97 0.30 8.91 -15.23
CA CYS A 97 -0.36 7.66 -15.60
C CYS A 97 -1.88 7.80 -15.40
N ASN A 98 -2.65 6.77 -15.78
CA ASN A 98 -4.10 6.82 -15.58
C ASN A 98 -4.53 6.22 -14.24
N PHE A 99 -3.77 5.25 -13.72
CA PHE A 99 -3.98 4.65 -12.40
C PHE A 99 -2.65 4.15 -11.83
N PHE A 100 -2.44 4.34 -10.53
CA PHE A 100 -1.37 3.66 -9.81
C PHE A 100 -1.83 3.10 -8.47
N ALA A 101 -1.21 1.99 -8.06
CA ALA A 101 -1.28 1.45 -6.70
C ALA A 101 0.03 0.73 -6.36
N GLY A 102 0.26 0.46 -5.09
CA GLY A 102 1.28 -0.48 -4.65
C GLY A 102 0.72 -1.88 -4.48
N THR A 103 1.60 -2.85 -4.25
CA THR A 103 1.21 -4.15 -3.71
C THR A 103 1.21 -4.14 -2.19
N GLU A 104 0.55 -5.12 -1.59
CA GLU A 104 0.55 -5.36 -0.16
C GLU A 104 1.13 -6.75 0.14
N PHE A 105 1.55 -6.98 1.37
CA PHE A 105 2.25 -8.16 1.88
C PHE A 105 1.76 -9.53 1.34
N THR A 106 0.48 -9.64 1.03
CA THR A 106 -0.15 -10.86 0.52
C THR A 106 -0.11 -11.00 -1.00
N GLN A 107 0.61 -10.10 -1.69
CA GLN A 107 0.64 -10.01 -3.14
C GLN A 107 -0.73 -9.63 -3.74
N GLN A 108 -1.45 -8.82 -3.03
CA GLN A 108 -2.68 -8.15 -3.46
C GLN A 108 -2.41 -6.67 -3.71
N ILE A 109 -3.37 -5.99 -4.34
CA ILE A 109 -3.32 -4.53 -4.45
C ILE A 109 -3.38 -3.93 -3.05
N GLY A 110 -2.44 -3.05 -2.75
CA GLY A 110 -2.44 -2.24 -1.53
C GLY A 110 -3.38 -1.04 -1.70
N ALA A 111 -4.61 -1.18 -1.24
CA ALA A 111 -5.65 -0.17 -1.44
C ALA A 111 -5.54 1.05 -0.50
N HIS A 112 -4.56 1.06 0.39
CA HIS A 112 -4.31 2.14 1.35
C HIS A 112 -3.71 3.41 0.71
N CYS A 113 -3.14 3.31 -0.49
CA CYS A 113 -2.61 4.44 -1.26
C CYS A 113 -2.74 4.16 -2.75
N MET A 114 -3.59 4.91 -3.44
CA MET A 114 -3.89 4.74 -4.86
C MET A 114 -4.13 6.09 -5.53
N GLY A 115 -3.74 6.21 -6.80
CA GLY A 115 -4.06 7.38 -7.61
C GLY A 115 -4.80 7.00 -8.89
N SER A 116 -5.70 7.85 -9.35
CA SER A 116 -6.48 7.63 -10.57
C SER A 116 -6.87 8.93 -11.25
N VAL A 117 -6.99 8.90 -12.58
CA VAL A 117 -7.78 9.89 -13.30
C VAL A 117 -9.28 9.63 -13.04
N ALA A 118 -10.11 10.68 -13.12
CA ALA A 118 -11.56 10.51 -13.00
C ALA A 118 -12.10 9.64 -14.15
N GLY A 119 -13.14 8.85 -13.87
CA GLY A 119 -13.77 7.99 -14.87
C GLY A 119 -12.96 6.77 -15.31
N HIS A 120 -11.90 6.40 -14.60
CA HIS A 120 -11.03 5.28 -14.99
C HIS A 120 -11.80 3.94 -15.06
N PRO A 121 -11.71 3.16 -16.16
CA PRO A 121 -12.52 1.95 -16.36
C PRO A 121 -12.27 0.87 -15.30
N TYR A 122 -11.03 0.66 -14.91
CA TYR A 122 -10.68 -0.29 -13.84
C TYR A 122 -11.30 0.09 -12.49
N VAL A 123 -11.27 1.38 -12.13
CA VAL A 123 -11.89 1.87 -10.89
C VAL A 123 -13.42 1.69 -10.95
N LYS A 124 -14.04 1.99 -12.11
CA LYS A 124 -15.47 1.76 -12.32
C LYS A 124 -15.82 0.28 -12.13
N ARG A 125 -15.05 -0.60 -12.73
CA ARG A 125 -15.27 -2.05 -12.64
C ARG A 125 -15.17 -2.57 -11.21
N CYS A 126 -14.23 -2.02 -10.41
CA CYS A 126 -14.13 -2.33 -8.99
C CYS A 126 -15.32 -1.77 -8.19
N LEU A 127 -15.79 -0.56 -8.53
CA LEU A 127 -16.95 0.07 -7.90
C LEU A 127 -18.23 -0.72 -8.18
N ASP A 128 -18.43 -1.16 -9.44
CA ASP A 128 -19.58 -1.97 -9.87
C ASP A 128 -19.69 -3.28 -9.08
N PHE A 129 -18.59 -3.79 -8.58
CA PHE A 129 -18.63 -4.98 -7.73
C PHE A 129 -19.47 -4.78 -6.47
N TYR A 130 -19.50 -3.57 -5.92
CA TYR A 130 -20.28 -3.23 -4.73
C TYR A 130 -21.70 -2.73 -5.07
N GLU A 131 -21.96 -2.29 -6.30
CA GLU A 131 -23.27 -1.77 -6.70
C GLU A 131 -24.37 -2.82 -6.50
N ASN A 132 -25.45 -2.42 -5.89
CA ASN A 132 -26.62 -3.26 -5.59
C ASN A 132 -26.34 -4.50 -4.70
N ARG A 133 -25.19 -4.54 -4.05
CA ARG A 133 -24.82 -5.63 -3.13
C ARG A 133 -25.17 -5.23 -1.70
N SER A 134 -25.91 -6.10 -1.01
CA SER A 134 -26.21 -5.94 0.41
C SER A 134 -24.99 -6.35 1.25
N PHE A 135 -24.52 -5.43 2.09
CA PHE A 135 -23.46 -5.70 3.07
C PHE A 135 -23.92 -6.69 4.14
N LYS A 136 -25.20 -6.59 4.60
CA LYS A 136 -25.79 -7.49 5.60
C LYS A 136 -25.73 -8.95 5.15
N THR A 137 -26.10 -9.21 3.90
CA THR A 137 -26.06 -10.57 3.35
C THR A 137 -24.63 -11.15 3.34
N VAL A 138 -23.62 -10.32 3.07
CA VAL A 138 -22.21 -10.73 3.08
C VAL A 138 -21.71 -10.98 4.50
N MET A 139 -22.06 -10.12 5.43
CA MET A 139 -21.65 -10.20 6.84
C MET A 139 -22.12 -11.50 7.50
N ASP A 140 -23.34 -11.94 7.21
CA ASP A 140 -23.94 -13.15 7.77
C ASP A 140 -23.25 -14.44 7.29
N ASN A 141 -22.58 -14.40 6.14
CA ASN A 141 -21.97 -15.58 5.50
C ASN A 141 -20.53 -15.89 5.94
N LYS A 142 -19.98 -15.26 6.99
CA LYS A 142 -18.60 -15.45 7.48
C LYS A 142 -17.49 -15.24 6.42
N ALA A 143 -17.84 -14.82 5.22
CA ALA A 143 -16.94 -14.63 4.10
C ALA A 143 -16.51 -13.17 3.93
N LEU A 144 -16.69 -12.34 4.96
CA LEU A 144 -16.50 -10.90 4.88
C LEU A 144 -15.12 -10.48 4.34
N GLN A 145 -14.07 -11.24 4.68
CA GLN A 145 -12.71 -10.96 4.20
C GLN A 145 -12.55 -11.15 2.67
N GLU A 146 -13.41 -11.97 2.05
CA GLU A 146 -13.39 -12.15 0.59
C GLU A 146 -13.86 -10.90 -0.17
N TYR A 147 -14.58 -10.01 0.53
CA TYR A 147 -15.10 -8.76 -0.01
C TYR A 147 -14.23 -7.54 0.33
N ALA A 148 -13.08 -7.76 0.94
CA ALA A 148 -12.12 -6.69 1.16
C ALA A 148 -11.54 -6.18 -0.18
N ILE A 149 -11.41 -4.87 -0.30
CA ILE A 149 -11.02 -4.20 -1.54
C ILE A 149 -9.70 -4.72 -2.16
N PRO A 150 -8.63 -5.06 -1.40
CA PRO A 150 -7.41 -5.60 -1.99
C PRO A 150 -7.65 -6.86 -2.83
N ARG A 151 -8.52 -7.76 -2.35
CA ARG A 151 -8.87 -9.00 -3.06
C ARG A 151 -9.70 -8.71 -4.31
N ILE A 152 -10.71 -7.85 -4.19
CA ILE A 152 -11.59 -7.50 -5.30
C ILE A 152 -10.80 -6.85 -6.43
N MET A 153 -9.97 -5.87 -6.11
CA MET A 153 -9.13 -5.20 -7.08
C MET A 153 -8.17 -6.18 -7.78
N THR A 154 -7.51 -7.05 -7.01
CA THR A 154 -6.61 -8.06 -7.55
C THR A 154 -7.34 -9.07 -8.44
N TYR A 155 -8.52 -9.52 -8.02
CA TYR A 155 -9.34 -10.44 -8.80
C TYR A 155 -9.77 -9.82 -10.14
N ILE A 156 -10.21 -8.57 -10.15
CA ILE A 156 -10.60 -7.86 -11.38
C ILE A 156 -9.42 -7.70 -12.34
N LEU A 157 -8.20 -7.40 -11.83
CA LEU A 157 -7.00 -7.42 -12.69
C LEU A 157 -6.77 -8.79 -13.31
N SER A 158 -7.05 -9.87 -12.57
CA SER A 158 -6.82 -11.23 -13.09
C SER A 158 -7.81 -11.63 -14.18
N ILE A 159 -9.07 -11.23 -14.07
CA ILE A 159 -10.12 -11.65 -15.01
C ILE A 159 -10.27 -10.71 -16.20
N ASP A 160 -10.22 -9.39 -15.98
CA ASP A 160 -10.50 -8.40 -17.02
C ASP A 160 -9.21 -7.99 -17.76
N TYR A 161 -8.04 -8.06 -17.12
CA TYR A 161 -6.73 -7.68 -17.68
C TYR A 161 -5.76 -8.87 -17.84
N ASN A 162 -6.21 -10.10 -17.56
CA ASN A 162 -5.40 -11.32 -17.65
C ASN A 162 -4.06 -11.27 -16.88
N VAL A 163 -4.04 -10.56 -15.75
CA VAL A 163 -2.86 -10.43 -14.89
C VAL A 163 -2.73 -11.65 -13.99
N LYS A 164 -1.80 -12.55 -14.31
CA LYS A 164 -1.60 -13.81 -13.56
C LYS A 164 -0.95 -13.59 -12.19
N THR A 165 -0.16 -12.54 -12.04
CA THR A 165 0.49 -12.17 -10.78
C THR A 165 0.80 -10.69 -10.76
N ILE A 166 0.54 -10.05 -9.63
CA ILE A 166 0.93 -8.66 -9.35
C ILE A 166 2.23 -8.58 -8.56
N ARG A 167 2.82 -9.74 -8.24
CA ARG A 167 4.05 -9.79 -7.47
C ARG A 167 5.17 -9.11 -8.24
N ASN A 168 5.58 -7.96 -7.76
CA ASN A 168 6.64 -7.17 -8.34
C ASN A 168 7.73 -6.89 -7.29
N PHE A 169 8.93 -7.40 -7.53
CA PHE A 169 10.11 -7.11 -6.71
C PHE A 169 11.09 -6.19 -7.46
N ASN A 170 10.73 -5.77 -8.66
CA ASN A 170 11.54 -4.87 -9.44
C ASN A 170 11.28 -3.42 -9.02
N ASN A 171 12.24 -2.55 -9.31
CA ASN A 171 12.08 -1.12 -9.09
C ASN A 171 11.11 -0.45 -10.09
N GLU A 172 10.84 -1.14 -11.20
CA GLU A 172 9.92 -0.68 -12.24
C GLU A 172 8.51 -1.19 -11.95
N PRO A 173 7.48 -0.37 -12.17
CA PRO A 173 6.11 -0.81 -12.00
C PRO A 173 5.72 -1.87 -13.03
N LEU A 174 4.82 -2.78 -12.65
CA LEU A 174 4.10 -3.61 -13.59
C LEU A 174 3.17 -2.70 -14.40
N LYS A 175 3.35 -2.68 -15.73
CA LYS A 175 2.54 -1.91 -16.67
C LYS A 175 1.43 -2.80 -17.21
N ILE A 176 0.20 -2.32 -17.10
CA ILE A 176 -1.01 -3.01 -17.55
C ILE A 176 -1.77 -2.05 -18.48
N ASP A 177 -2.64 -2.59 -19.32
CA ASP A 177 -3.49 -1.80 -20.22
C ASP A 177 -4.27 -0.70 -19.46
N ASP A 178 -4.85 0.23 -20.17
CA ASP A 178 -5.52 1.42 -19.64
C ASP A 178 -4.61 2.37 -18.82
N GLY A 179 -3.28 2.21 -18.92
CA GLY A 179 -2.31 3.05 -18.22
C GLY A 179 -2.23 2.77 -16.72
N ILE A 180 -2.49 1.52 -16.31
CA ILE A 180 -2.38 1.04 -14.93
C ILE A 180 -0.92 0.74 -14.62
N LEU A 181 -0.41 1.29 -13.51
CA LEU A 181 0.93 1.03 -12.97
C LEU A 181 0.83 0.42 -11.58
N ILE A 182 1.36 -0.79 -11.39
CA ILE A 182 1.40 -1.45 -10.07
C ILE A 182 2.84 -1.50 -9.57
N TYR A 183 3.10 -0.79 -8.50
CA TYR A 183 4.40 -0.70 -7.85
C TYR A 183 4.58 -1.80 -6.79
N SER A 184 5.81 -2.07 -6.45
CA SER A 184 6.14 -2.99 -5.35
C SER A 184 5.77 -2.36 -3.99
N ASP A 185 5.57 -3.20 -2.99
CA ASP A 185 5.16 -2.83 -1.63
C ASP A 185 6.15 -1.88 -0.90
N ASN A 186 7.40 -1.82 -1.33
CA ASN A 186 8.37 -0.86 -0.79
C ASN A 186 8.07 0.61 -1.13
N LEU A 187 7.14 0.89 -2.05
CA LEU A 187 6.84 2.28 -2.40
C LEU A 187 5.84 2.93 -1.43
N PHE A 188 4.79 2.19 -1.00
CA PHE A 188 3.70 2.74 -0.20
C PHE A 188 3.39 1.99 1.10
N THR A 189 3.90 0.76 1.26
CA THR A 189 3.49 -0.12 2.35
C THR A 189 4.56 -0.24 3.43
N ILE A 190 5.79 -0.57 3.05
CA ILE A 190 6.89 -0.81 3.98
C ILE A 190 8.13 0.02 3.63
N ASP A 191 8.87 0.46 4.64
CA ASP A 191 10.17 1.09 4.45
C ASP A 191 11.28 0.02 4.52
N ILE A 192 11.86 -0.30 3.37
CA ILE A 192 13.04 -1.18 3.29
C ILE A 192 14.36 -0.40 3.33
N CYS A 193 14.32 0.86 3.71
CA CYS A 193 15.50 1.73 3.85
C CYS A 193 16.29 1.95 2.54
N ASP A 194 15.65 1.84 1.38
CA ASP A 194 16.28 2.08 0.07
C ASP A 194 16.13 3.53 -0.43
N ASN A 195 15.50 4.39 0.36
CA ASN A 195 15.16 5.78 0.05
C ASN A 195 14.19 5.96 -1.13
N LYS A 196 13.48 4.93 -1.56
CA LYS A 196 12.48 5.00 -2.64
C LYS A 196 11.07 5.19 -2.11
N ASN A 197 10.85 4.81 -0.88
CA ASN A 197 9.57 4.86 -0.20
C ASN A 197 8.94 6.26 -0.31
N VAL A 198 7.68 6.32 -0.71
CA VAL A 198 6.84 7.51 -0.78
C VAL A 198 5.97 7.61 0.47
N GLY A 199 5.47 6.47 0.94
CA GLY A 199 4.66 6.39 2.15
C GLY A 199 4.83 5.05 2.85
N ILE A 200 4.55 5.04 4.14
CA ILE A 200 4.54 3.84 5.00
C ILE A 200 3.12 3.68 5.53
N HIS A 201 2.53 2.53 5.31
CA HIS A 201 1.23 2.19 5.88
C HIS A 201 1.43 1.63 7.30
N LEU A 202 1.01 2.38 8.31
CA LEU A 202 1.22 1.98 9.71
C LEU A 202 0.33 0.80 10.12
N GLY A 203 -0.74 0.53 9.35
CA GLY A 203 -1.62 -0.62 9.55
C GLY A 203 -2.26 -0.64 10.93
N LEU A 204 -2.69 0.52 11.45
CA LEU A 204 -3.22 0.66 12.81
C LEU A 204 -4.45 -0.22 13.07
N GLY A 205 -5.11 -0.68 11.99
CA GLY A 205 -6.13 -1.71 12.09
C GLY A 205 -7.34 -1.27 12.91
N SER A 206 -7.70 0.01 12.87
CA SER A 206 -8.83 0.60 13.61
C SER A 206 -10.18 -0.12 13.38
N TRP A 207 -10.24 -0.97 12.38
CA TRP A 207 -11.39 -1.79 11.99
C TRP A 207 -11.38 -3.21 12.54
N ARG A 208 -10.27 -3.63 13.17
CA ARG A 208 -10.10 -5.00 13.70
C ARG A 208 -10.64 -5.06 15.13
N ASP A 209 -11.44 -6.07 15.42
CA ASP A 209 -11.77 -6.40 16.81
C ASP A 209 -10.48 -6.75 17.56
N SER A 210 -10.29 -6.16 18.72
CA SER A 210 -9.06 -6.16 19.53
C SER A 210 -8.50 -7.54 19.91
N THR A 211 -9.17 -8.62 19.54
CA THR A 211 -8.89 -9.96 20.08
C THR A 211 -7.98 -10.83 19.22
N THR A 212 -7.82 -10.56 17.90
CA THR A 212 -7.13 -11.54 17.04
C THR A 212 -5.91 -11.00 16.26
N PHE A 213 -5.86 -9.72 15.92
CA PHE A 213 -4.78 -9.18 15.06
C PHE A 213 -4.18 -7.85 15.55
N ALA A 214 -4.68 -7.30 16.65
CA ALA A 214 -4.17 -6.07 17.26
C ALA A 214 -2.91 -6.31 18.14
N ASN A 215 -2.19 -7.43 17.94
CA ASN A 215 -0.93 -7.62 18.62
C ASN A 215 0.15 -6.83 17.84
N PRO A 216 0.69 -5.72 18.40
CA PRO A 216 1.76 -4.95 17.76
C PRO A 216 2.95 -5.83 17.38
N VAL A 217 3.24 -6.85 18.18
CA VAL A 217 4.31 -7.84 17.93
C VAL A 217 4.05 -8.66 16.67
N TYR A 218 2.77 -8.98 16.36
CA TYR A 218 2.43 -9.71 15.14
C TYR A 218 2.66 -8.87 13.89
N MET A 219 2.25 -7.60 13.90
CA MET A 219 2.46 -6.68 12.79
C MET A 219 3.95 -6.38 12.58
N GLU A 220 4.70 -6.15 13.65
CA GLU A 220 6.15 -5.98 13.59
C GLU A 220 6.84 -7.23 13.04
N ASN A 221 6.47 -8.43 13.50
CA ASN A 221 7.00 -9.69 12.99
C ASN A 221 6.64 -9.92 11.52
N LEU A 222 5.43 -9.52 11.10
CA LEU A 222 4.98 -9.64 9.72
C LEU A 222 5.78 -8.70 8.82
N GLU A 223 5.98 -7.45 9.23
CA GLU A 223 6.79 -6.47 8.54
C GLU A 223 8.23 -6.96 8.38
N TRP A 224 8.87 -7.45 9.47
CA TRP A 224 10.19 -8.06 9.42
C TRP A 224 10.27 -9.28 8.50
N TYR A 225 9.24 -10.12 8.47
CA TYR A 225 9.16 -11.25 7.55
C TYR A 225 9.20 -10.81 6.09
N PHE A 226 8.45 -9.76 5.73
CA PHE A 226 8.41 -9.25 4.36
C PHE A 226 9.67 -8.48 3.97
N ILE A 227 10.23 -7.68 4.87
CA ILE A 227 11.54 -7.03 4.69
C ILE A 227 12.60 -8.11 4.41
N LYS A 228 12.62 -9.18 5.22
CA LYS A 228 13.53 -10.33 5.00
C LYS A 228 13.33 -10.96 3.63
N ARG A 229 12.09 -11.21 3.23
CA ARG A 229 11.75 -11.84 1.96
C ARG A 229 12.14 -10.96 0.77
N TYR A 230 11.92 -9.65 0.87
CA TYR A 230 12.34 -8.68 -0.13
C TYR A 230 13.86 -8.73 -0.33
N TYR A 231 14.64 -8.59 0.74
CA TYR A 231 16.09 -8.63 0.64
C TYR A 231 16.64 -9.99 0.23
N GLN A 232 15.98 -11.09 0.58
CA GLN A 232 16.35 -12.41 0.08
C GLN A 232 16.20 -12.49 -1.44
N HIS A 233 15.15 -11.91 -2.00
CA HIS A 233 14.96 -11.84 -3.45
C HIS A 233 16.03 -10.98 -4.12
N GLU A 234 16.31 -9.79 -3.60
CA GLU A 234 17.38 -8.92 -4.08
C GLU A 234 18.75 -9.63 -4.04
N LEU A 235 19.04 -10.33 -2.97
CA LEU A 235 20.28 -11.11 -2.81
C LEU A 235 20.35 -12.28 -3.79
N GLN A 236 19.25 -12.94 -4.12
CA GLN A 236 19.21 -13.98 -5.14
C GLN A 236 19.60 -13.46 -6.52
N ASN A 237 19.20 -12.24 -6.83
CA ASN A 237 19.54 -11.59 -8.10
C ASN A 237 20.97 -11.05 -8.14
N MET A 238 21.54 -10.68 -6.98
CA MET A 238 22.89 -10.12 -6.89
C MET A 238 24.02 -11.16 -6.88
N PHE A 239 23.74 -12.40 -6.50
CA PHE A 239 24.77 -13.43 -6.36
C PHE A 239 24.49 -14.67 -7.21
N SER A 240 25.34 -14.91 -8.17
CA SER A 240 25.33 -16.16 -8.96
C SER A 240 25.79 -17.39 -8.17
N ASN A 241 26.51 -17.21 -7.05
CA ASN A 241 27.09 -18.29 -6.26
C ASN A 241 26.13 -18.74 -5.14
N ARG A 242 25.74 -20.05 -5.17
CA ARG A 242 24.82 -20.69 -4.24
C ARG A 242 25.26 -20.57 -2.77
N LEU A 243 26.59 -20.67 -2.52
CA LEU A 243 27.16 -20.60 -1.17
C LEU A 243 26.99 -19.18 -0.55
N LYS A 244 27.24 -18.13 -1.35
CA LYS A 244 27.02 -16.74 -0.90
C LYS A 244 25.57 -16.46 -0.58
N ARG A 245 24.63 -17.00 -1.37
CA ARG A 245 23.20 -16.90 -1.09
C ARG A 245 22.85 -17.53 0.27
N MET A 246 23.39 -18.72 0.56
CA MET A 246 23.17 -19.39 1.86
C MET A 246 23.70 -18.56 3.04
N LEU A 247 24.91 -18.02 2.95
CA LEU A 247 25.50 -17.20 4.00
C LEU A 247 24.66 -15.96 4.31
N TYR A 248 24.11 -15.31 3.29
CA TYR A 248 23.21 -14.17 3.51
C TYR A 248 21.85 -14.58 4.07
N MET A 249 21.30 -15.75 3.70
CA MET A 249 20.03 -16.23 4.26
C MET A 249 20.09 -16.51 5.76
N ILE A 250 21.26 -16.85 6.30
CA ILE A 250 21.47 -17.09 7.75
C ILE A 250 21.93 -15.82 8.50
N SER A 251 22.28 -14.76 7.78
CA SER A 251 22.70 -13.49 8.42
C SER A 251 21.54 -12.84 9.14
N PRO A 252 21.78 -12.24 10.31
CA PRO A 252 20.77 -11.45 11.00
C PRO A 252 20.21 -10.33 10.11
N ILE A 253 18.91 -10.19 10.06
CA ILE A 253 18.22 -9.26 9.17
C ILE A 253 18.72 -7.83 9.35
N PHE A 254 18.98 -7.41 10.58
CA PHE A 254 19.47 -6.06 10.86
C PHE A 254 20.79 -5.74 10.13
N LEU A 255 21.68 -6.74 9.95
CA LEU A 255 22.92 -6.56 9.18
C LEU A 255 22.64 -6.39 7.69
N ILE A 256 21.64 -7.10 7.17
CA ILE A 256 21.22 -6.98 5.77
C ILE A 256 20.62 -5.59 5.54
N VAL A 257 19.73 -5.14 6.42
CA VAL A 257 19.11 -3.80 6.35
C VAL A 257 20.19 -2.70 6.49
N LEU A 258 21.12 -2.82 7.43
CA LEU A 258 22.24 -1.89 7.57
C LEU A 258 23.10 -1.85 6.31
N TYR A 259 23.40 -2.99 5.72
CA TYR A 259 24.18 -3.03 4.47
C TYR A 259 23.46 -2.26 3.35
N PHE A 260 22.18 -2.49 3.10
CA PHE A 260 21.46 -1.80 2.04
C PHE A 260 21.25 -0.31 2.35
N LYS A 261 20.93 0.04 3.60
CA LYS A 261 20.78 1.44 4.05
C LYS A 261 22.05 2.28 3.85
N TYR A 262 23.22 1.67 4.06
CA TYR A 262 24.49 2.38 3.98
C TYR A 262 25.34 1.99 2.76
N LYS A 263 24.83 1.18 1.86
CA LYS A 263 25.53 0.68 0.66
C LYS A 263 26.21 1.78 -0.17
N SER A 264 25.54 2.92 -0.35
CA SER A 264 26.10 4.08 -1.06
C SER A 264 27.24 4.76 -0.29
N ARG A 265 27.15 4.83 1.06
CA ARG A 265 28.17 5.38 1.94
C ARG A 265 29.33 4.41 2.13
N ILE A 266 29.05 3.12 2.19
CA ILE A 266 30.03 2.02 2.36
C ILE A 266 30.97 1.91 1.16
N LYS A 267 30.50 2.22 -0.06
CA LYS A 267 31.35 2.19 -1.27
C LYS A 267 32.53 3.18 -1.19
N ASN A 268 32.45 4.20 -0.36
CA ASN A 268 33.44 5.27 -0.26
C ASN A 268 34.36 5.16 0.98
N ILE A 269 34.28 4.06 1.75
CA ILE A 269 35.14 3.84 2.91
C ILE A 269 36.26 2.84 2.55
N PRO A 270 37.54 3.27 2.49
CA PRO A 270 38.65 2.40 2.07
C PRO A 270 38.81 1.12 2.91
N THR A 271 38.47 1.19 4.20
CA THR A 271 38.62 0.08 5.18
C THR A 271 37.64 -1.08 4.88
N ILE A 272 36.50 -0.83 4.23
CA ILE A 272 35.47 -1.86 3.95
C ILE A 272 35.78 -2.61 2.65
N MET A 273 36.58 -2.05 1.77
CA MET A 273 37.15 -2.82 0.66
C MET A 273 37.98 -4.02 1.15
N ASN A 274 38.66 -3.89 2.30
CA ASN A 274 39.39 -4.99 2.92
C ASN A 274 38.47 -6.07 3.52
N VAL A 275 37.34 -5.69 4.12
CA VAL A 275 36.35 -6.67 4.63
C VAL A 275 35.66 -7.40 3.49
N LYS A 276 35.40 -6.71 2.35
CA LYS A 276 34.88 -7.33 1.13
C LYS A 276 35.86 -8.39 0.59
N ASN A 277 37.14 -8.12 0.65
CA ASN A 277 38.18 -9.07 0.25
C ASN A 277 38.39 -10.21 1.26
N LEU A 278 38.10 -9.98 2.56
CA LEU A 278 38.14 -11.04 3.59
C LEU A 278 36.96 -12.01 3.49
N ILE A 279 35.79 -11.50 3.13
CA ILE A 279 34.57 -12.33 2.91
C ILE A 279 34.65 -13.08 1.56
N ILE A 280 35.38 -12.55 0.58
CA ILE A 280 35.52 -13.13 -0.75
C ILE A 280 36.70 -14.14 -0.82
N LYS A 281 37.68 -14.08 0.10
CA LYS A 281 38.86 -14.95 0.14
C LYS A 281 38.74 -16.18 1.09
N LYS A 282 37.63 -16.37 1.75
CA LYS A 282 37.26 -17.57 2.44
C LYS A 282 35.99 -18.11 1.80
#